data_0b22f25e5954a7d7b67c40b5df659eb8
#
_entry.id   0b22f25e5954a7d7b67c40b5df659eb8
#
_cell.length_a   1.000
_cell.length_b   1.000
_cell.length_c   1.000
_cell.angle_alpha   90.00
_cell.angle_beta   90.00
_cell.angle_gamma   90.00
#
_symmetry.space_group_name_H-M   'P 1'
#
loop_
_entity.id
_entity.type
_entity.pdbx_description
1 polymer ?
#
loop_
_entity_poly.entity_id
_entity_poly.type
_entity_poly.pdbx_seq_one_letter_code
_entity_poly.pdbx_strand_id
1 'polypeptide(L)'
;NPVVDMIGNRTGRVVAIYPLTEKSRLSTWDLADWVAQVLRRCAVRGIADPVPGDVLDRLDLIRRDAAFEGIHAPDSMAHMVVARQRLVFDELLRLQLALVQRKADLERSASGISHVVADDEGPAPGVQRTFLASLPYELTDAQRRVIDEITADLAGPVPMHRLLQGDVGAGKTVVAVAALLVAVQGGHQGVLMAPTEVLAEQHAASVRALLE
;
A
#
# COMPACT_ATOMS: atom_id res chain seq x y z
N ASN A 1 -15.15 27.57 3.13
CA ASN A 1 -15.69 28.93 3.28
C ASN A 1 -14.87 29.63 4.35
N PRO A 2 -14.26 30.77 4.06
CA PRO A 2 -13.57 31.55 5.07
C PRO A 2 -14.61 32.12 6.04
N VAL A 3 -14.44 31.86 7.33
CA VAL A 3 -15.17 32.56 8.36
C VAL A 3 -14.48 33.89 8.60
N VAL A 4 -15.16 34.98 8.27
CA VAL A 4 -14.64 36.34 8.51
C VAL A 4 -15.05 36.75 9.93
N ASP A 5 -14.07 36.86 10.81
CA ASP A 5 -14.24 37.46 12.13
C ASP A 5 -13.96 38.96 12.02
N MET A 6 -14.96 39.78 12.23
CA MET A 6 -14.85 41.22 11.98
C MET A 6 -14.11 42.00 13.08
N ILE A 7 -13.96 41.48 14.30
CA ILE A 7 -13.18 42.11 15.39
C ILE A 7 -12.78 41.06 16.41
N GLY A 8 -11.52 40.60 16.40
CA GLY A 8 -11.01 39.67 17.38
C GLY A 8 -9.51 39.43 17.33
N ASN A 9 -8.95 38.85 18.37
CA ASN A 9 -7.54 38.50 18.52
C ASN A 9 -7.03 37.48 17.47
N ARG A 10 -7.84 37.08 16.50
CA ARG A 10 -7.59 36.04 15.50
C ARG A 10 -7.48 36.56 14.08
N THR A 11 -7.73 37.86 13.87
CA THR A 11 -7.61 38.51 12.55
C THR A 11 -6.16 38.47 12.06
N GLY A 12 -5.96 38.02 10.81
CA GLY A 12 -4.62 37.92 10.21
C GLY A 12 -3.82 36.66 10.61
N ARG A 13 -4.45 35.68 11.25
CA ARG A 13 -3.85 34.40 11.61
C ARG A 13 -4.50 33.23 10.88
N VAL A 14 -3.74 32.16 10.65
CA VAL A 14 -4.29 30.88 10.21
C VAL A 14 -4.95 30.20 11.42
N VAL A 15 -6.20 29.81 11.30
CA VAL A 15 -6.98 29.23 12.38
C VAL A 15 -7.49 27.85 11.97
N ALA A 16 -7.34 26.87 12.85
CA ALA A 16 -7.89 25.53 12.65
C ALA A 16 -9.43 25.57 12.80
N ILE A 17 -10.14 25.02 11.81
CA ILE A 17 -11.61 24.86 11.83
C ILE A 17 -11.91 23.39 12.09
N TYR A 18 -12.66 23.12 13.14
CA TYR A 18 -13.05 21.76 13.53
C TYR A 18 -14.43 21.42 12.98
N PRO A 19 -14.59 20.24 12.34
CA PRO A 19 -15.90 19.80 11.88
C PRO A 19 -16.82 19.56 13.07
N LEU A 20 -18.04 20.06 12.98
CA LEU A 20 -19.09 19.93 13.99
C LEU A 20 -20.30 19.26 13.38
N THR A 21 -21.05 18.51 14.18
CA THR A 21 -22.36 18.00 13.79
C THR A 21 -23.45 18.99 14.21
N GLU A 22 -24.52 19.10 13.44
CA GLU A 22 -25.67 19.99 13.74
C GLU A 22 -26.30 19.74 15.13
N LYS A 23 -26.12 18.51 15.64
CA LYS A 23 -26.62 18.13 16.98
C LYS A 23 -25.68 18.58 18.12
N SER A 24 -24.50 19.03 17.81
CA SER A 24 -23.54 19.51 18.80
C SER A 24 -23.86 20.94 19.20
N ARG A 25 -23.92 21.22 20.51
CA ARG A 25 -23.99 22.59 21.04
C ARG A 25 -22.65 23.28 21.14
N LEU A 26 -21.57 22.62 20.66
CA LEU A 26 -20.22 23.13 20.69
C LEU A 26 -19.95 23.99 19.47
N SER A 27 -19.11 24.98 19.62
CA SER A 27 -18.57 25.77 18.53
C SER A 27 -17.15 25.29 18.15
N THR A 28 -16.70 25.61 16.94
CA THR A 28 -15.30 25.36 16.54
C THR A 28 -14.31 26.06 17.49
N TRP A 29 -14.74 27.16 18.11
CA TRP A 29 -13.94 27.95 19.04
C TRP A 29 -13.77 27.26 20.39
N ASP A 30 -14.81 26.59 20.90
CA ASP A 30 -14.71 25.79 22.14
C ASP A 30 -13.70 24.67 21.95
N LEU A 31 -13.74 23.98 20.79
CA LEU A 31 -12.77 22.94 20.47
C LEU A 31 -11.35 23.51 20.32
N ALA A 32 -11.19 24.65 19.66
CA ALA A 32 -9.89 25.30 19.52
C ALA A 32 -9.28 25.65 20.89
N ASP A 33 -10.07 26.18 21.81
CA ASP A 33 -9.63 26.54 23.15
C ASP A 33 -9.25 25.31 23.97
N TRP A 34 -10.01 24.23 23.87
CA TRP A 34 -9.69 22.97 24.54
C TRP A 34 -8.42 22.34 23.99
N VAL A 35 -8.25 22.29 22.68
CA VAL A 35 -7.02 21.81 22.05
C VAL A 35 -5.83 22.64 22.49
N ALA A 36 -5.94 23.97 22.49
CA ALA A 36 -4.87 24.85 22.96
C ALA A 36 -4.52 24.58 24.45
N GLN A 37 -5.49 24.29 25.30
CA GLN A 37 -5.24 23.90 26.70
C GLN A 37 -4.51 22.57 26.79
N VAL A 38 -4.91 21.57 25.99
CA VAL A 38 -4.26 20.26 25.94
C VAL A 38 -2.82 20.41 25.47
N LEU A 39 -2.57 21.14 24.38
CA LEU A 39 -1.22 21.35 23.87
C LEU A 39 -0.31 22.02 24.92
N ARG A 40 -0.79 23.06 25.61
CA ARG A 40 -0.02 23.67 26.71
C ARG A 40 0.32 22.70 27.85
N ARG A 41 -0.59 21.79 28.20
CA ARG A 41 -0.33 20.76 29.22
C ARG A 41 0.66 19.69 28.72
N CYS A 42 0.57 19.33 27.45
CA CYS A 42 1.46 18.38 26.82
C CYS A 42 2.88 18.96 26.64
N ALA A 43 3.01 20.25 26.38
CA ALA A 43 4.33 20.90 26.24
C ALA A 43 5.22 20.70 27.48
N VAL A 44 4.65 20.67 28.67
CA VAL A 44 5.39 20.43 29.94
C VAL A 44 5.87 18.98 30.08
N ARG A 45 5.08 18.01 29.58
CA ARG A 45 5.37 16.57 29.72
C ARG A 45 6.09 16.00 28.50
N GLY A 46 6.07 16.71 27.39
CA GLY A 46 6.45 16.23 26.07
C GLY A 46 5.39 15.30 25.46
N ILE A 47 5.41 15.18 24.13
CA ILE A 47 4.66 14.18 23.39
C ILE A 47 5.66 13.17 22.86
N ALA A 48 5.52 11.91 23.27
CA ALA A 48 6.42 10.86 22.81
C ALA A 48 6.35 10.69 21.28
N ASP A 49 7.49 10.71 20.64
CA ASP A 49 7.60 10.42 19.21
C ASP A 49 8.02 8.94 19.06
N PRO A 50 7.19 8.10 18.42
CA PRO A 50 7.52 6.70 18.20
C PRO A 50 8.52 6.48 17.09
N VAL A 51 8.78 7.51 16.24
CA VAL A 51 9.73 7.44 15.16
C VAL A 51 11.09 7.89 15.67
N PRO A 52 12.16 7.08 15.48
CA PRO A 52 13.51 7.45 15.87
C PRO A 52 13.98 8.76 15.21
N GLY A 53 14.78 9.55 15.91
CA GLY A 53 15.23 10.86 15.44
C GLY A 53 16.01 10.79 14.13
N ASP A 54 16.90 9.81 13.99
CA ASP A 54 17.68 9.57 12.77
C ASP A 54 16.81 9.26 11.54
N VAL A 55 15.65 8.61 11.76
CA VAL A 55 14.66 8.37 10.70
C VAL A 55 13.95 9.65 10.31
N LEU A 56 13.57 10.48 11.29
CA LEU A 56 12.96 11.78 11.04
C LEU A 56 13.90 12.67 10.24
N ASP A 57 15.17 12.75 10.63
CA ASP A 57 16.20 13.55 9.95
C ASP A 57 16.41 13.10 8.51
N ARG A 58 16.48 11.79 8.27
CA ARG A 58 16.64 11.20 6.94
C ARG A 58 15.46 11.49 6.01
N LEU A 59 14.25 11.57 6.56
CA LEU A 59 13.02 11.81 5.80
C LEU A 59 12.58 13.26 5.79
N ASP A 60 13.37 14.17 6.37
CA ASP A 60 13.06 15.60 6.52
C ASP A 60 11.68 15.83 7.16
N LEU A 61 11.43 15.10 8.25
CA LEU A 61 10.18 15.17 8.99
C LEU A 61 10.37 15.84 10.35
N ILE A 62 9.46 16.75 10.68
CA ILE A 62 9.44 17.40 12.00
C ILE A 62 9.00 16.39 13.09
N ARG A 63 9.30 16.72 14.34
CA ARG A 63 8.86 15.93 15.49
C ARG A 63 7.34 15.97 15.66
N ARG A 64 6.79 14.95 16.31
CA ARG A 64 5.34 14.82 16.52
C ARG A 64 4.73 15.96 17.33
N ASP A 65 5.42 16.43 18.37
CA ASP A 65 4.98 17.58 19.19
C ASP A 65 4.84 18.85 18.33
N ALA A 66 5.85 19.18 17.53
CA ALA A 66 5.82 20.30 16.58
C ALA A 66 4.72 20.12 15.51
N ALA A 67 4.45 18.88 15.08
CA ALA A 67 3.38 18.63 14.13
C ALA A 67 1.98 18.88 14.72
N PHE A 68 1.74 18.49 15.97
CA PHE A 68 0.49 18.82 16.64
C PHE A 68 0.32 20.33 16.86
N GLU A 69 1.38 21.02 17.22
CA GLU A 69 1.33 22.47 17.34
C GLU A 69 1.05 23.12 15.98
N GLY A 70 1.80 22.73 14.94
CA GLY A 70 1.67 23.31 13.61
C GLY A 70 0.35 23.02 12.89
N ILE A 71 -0.39 21.96 13.26
CA ILE A 71 -1.70 21.71 12.67
C ILE A 71 -2.84 22.45 13.40
N HIS A 72 -2.70 22.70 14.70
CA HIS A 72 -3.73 23.31 15.52
C HIS A 72 -3.53 24.81 15.79
N ALA A 73 -2.30 25.27 15.79
CA ALA A 73 -1.91 26.66 16.01
C ALA A 73 -0.79 27.08 15.03
N PRO A 74 -1.01 27.00 13.72
CA PRO A 74 0.04 27.27 12.74
C PRO A 74 0.34 28.77 12.67
N ASP A 75 1.64 29.12 12.62
CA ASP A 75 2.09 30.49 12.39
C ASP A 75 1.89 30.92 10.92
N SER A 76 1.86 29.94 10.00
CA SER A 76 1.70 30.15 8.57
C SER A 76 1.09 28.95 7.87
N MET A 77 0.63 29.12 6.63
CA MET A 77 0.18 28.01 5.79
C MET A 77 1.32 27.02 5.50
N ALA A 78 2.55 27.49 5.34
CA ALA A 78 3.72 26.61 5.13
C ALA A 78 3.95 25.73 6.37
N HIS A 79 3.87 26.27 7.57
CA HIS A 79 3.98 25.53 8.82
C HIS A 79 2.89 24.45 8.93
N MET A 80 1.64 24.76 8.58
CA MET A 80 0.54 23.81 8.54
C MET A 80 0.80 22.66 7.55
N VAL A 81 1.35 22.94 6.36
CA VAL A 81 1.64 21.91 5.35
C VAL A 81 2.69 20.92 5.87
N VAL A 82 3.78 21.39 6.46
CA VAL A 82 4.82 20.54 7.05
C VAL A 82 4.28 19.71 8.21
N ALA A 83 3.47 20.32 9.08
CA ALA A 83 2.81 19.62 10.18
C ALA A 83 1.87 18.52 9.68
N ARG A 84 1.06 18.81 8.66
CA ARG A 84 0.18 17.85 8.01
C ARG A 84 0.94 16.69 7.38
N GLN A 85 2.05 16.96 6.70
CA GLN A 85 2.90 15.93 6.12
C GLN A 85 3.37 14.92 7.18
N ARG A 86 3.81 15.41 8.33
CA ARG A 86 4.24 14.55 9.45
C ARG A 86 3.10 13.68 9.99
N LEU A 87 1.91 14.24 10.18
CA LEU A 87 0.76 13.48 10.70
C LEU A 87 0.25 12.44 9.69
N VAL A 88 0.25 12.77 8.40
CA VAL A 88 -0.06 11.80 7.33
C VAL A 88 0.95 10.66 7.31
N PHE A 89 2.23 10.97 7.47
CA PHE A 89 3.28 9.96 7.61
C PHE A 89 3.00 9.02 8.79
N ASP A 90 2.64 9.56 9.96
CA ASP A 90 2.33 8.75 11.15
C ASP A 90 1.17 7.77 10.92
N GLU A 91 0.10 8.21 10.25
CA GLU A 91 -1.05 7.36 9.93
C GLU A 91 -0.67 6.26 8.96
N LEU A 92 0.04 6.61 7.88
CA LEU A 92 0.49 5.65 6.88
C LEU A 92 1.52 4.67 7.44
N LEU A 93 2.47 5.13 8.26
CA LEU A 93 3.45 4.28 8.92
C LEU A 93 2.76 3.24 9.81
N ARG A 94 1.77 3.65 10.61
CA ARG A 94 1.00 2.74 11.46
C ARG A 94 0.30 1.65 10.65
N LEU A 95 -0.33 2.04 9.54
CA LEU A 95 -0.98 1.09 8.64
C LEU A 95 0.05 0.13 8.03
N GLN A 96 1.17 0.65 7.54
CA GLN A 96 2.23 -0.18 6.93
C GLN A 96 2.84 -1.15 7.93
N LEU A 97 3.11 -0.70 9.16
CA LEU A 97 3.63 -1.58 10.21
C LEU A 97 2.65 -2.73 10.53
N ALA A 98 1.35 -2.43 10.61
CA ALA A 98 0.33 -3.46 10.85
C ALA A 98 0.27 -4.48 9.69
N LEU A 99 0.38 -4.01 8.44
CA LEU A 99 0.40 -4.90 7.27
C LEU A 99 1.66 -5.75 7.22
N VAL A 100 2.84 -5.18 7.49
CA VAL A 100 4.10 -5.91 7.52
C VAL A 100 4.12 -6.96 8.64
N GLN A 101 3.61 -6.61 9.82
CA GLN A 101 3.48 -7.57 10.93
C GLN A 101 2.55 -8.71 10.54
N ARG A 102 1.38 -8.40 9.98
CA ARG A 102 0.44 -9.43 9.52
C ARG A 102 1.05 -10.33 8.45
N LYS A 103 1.79 -9.76 7.50
CA LYS A 103 2.51 -10.53 6.48
C LYS A 103 3.53 -11.46 7.13
N ALA A 104 4.37 -10.95 8.04
CA ALA A 104 5.36 -11.76 8.76
C ALA A 104 4.73 -12.88 9.61
N ASP A 105 3.56 -12.64 10.20
CA ASP A 105 2.81 -13.66 10.95
C ASP A 105 2.28 -14.77 10.02
N LEU A 106 1.75 -14.39 8.87
CA LEU A 106 1.32 -15.35 7.85
C LEU A 106 2.51 -16.18 7.32
N GLU A 107 3.62 -15.55 7.00
CA GLU A 107 4.84 -16.23 6.53
C GLU A 107 5.40 -17.20 7.57
N ARG A 108 5.33 -16.86 8.85
CA ARG A 108 5.79 -17.75 9.95
C ARG A 108 4.84 -18.93 10.20
N SER A 109 3.56 -18.77 9.97
CA SER A 109 2.53 -19.78 10.26
C SER A 109 2.16 -20.63 9.04
N ALA A 110 2.46 -20.17 7.83
CA ALA A 110 2.07 -20.84 6.60
C ALA A 110 3.17 -21.80 6.13
N SER A 111 2.75 -23.00 5.76
CA SER A 111 3.57 -23.97 5.01
C SER A 111 3.09 -23.96 3.58
N GLY A 112 3.91 -23.47 2.66
CA GLY A 112 3.67 -23.45 1.23
C GLY A 112 4.23 -24.71 0.55
N ILE A 113 3.86 -24.86 -0.71
CA ILE A 113 4.47 -25.84 -1.62
C ILE A 113 5.58 -25.11 -2.37
N SER A 114 6.82 -25.58 -2.26
CA SER A 114 7.89 -25.12 -3.13
C SER A 114 7.70 -25.76 -4.50
N HIS A 115 7.31 -24.98 -5.48
CA HIS A 115 7.12 -25.49 -6.84
C HIS A 115 8.47 -25.70 -7.55
N VAL A 116 8.52 -26.74 -8.36
CA VAL A 116 9.69 -27.03 -9.17
C VAL A 116 9.76 -26.02 -10.32
N VAL A 117 10.77 -25.19 -10.32
CA VAL A 117 11.13 -24.35 -11.45
C VAL A 117 12.09 -25.15 -12.33
N ALA A 118 11.84 -25.25 -13.64
CA ALA A 118 12.73 -25.97 -14.53
C ALA A 118 14.07 -25.26 -14.59
N ASP A 119 15.15 -26.00 -14.31
CA ASP A 119 16.51 -25.52 -14.48
C ASP A 119 16.82 -25.33 -15.97
N ASP A 120 17.66 -24.34 -16.27
CA ASP A 120 18.13 -24.05 -17.64
C ASP A 120 18.97 -25.23 -18.24
N GLU A 121 19.46 -26.13 -17.39
CA GLU A 121 20.34 -27.24 -17.73
C GLU A 121 19.59 -28.58 -17.89
N GLY A 122 18.26 -28.60 -17.71
CA GLY A 122 17.47 -29.82 -17.85
C GLY A 122 17.31 -30.30 -19.30
N PRO A 123 17.05 -31.60 -19.51
CA PRO A 123 16.95 -32.20 -20.85
C PRO A 123 15.75 -31.74 -21.68
N ALA A 124 14.78 -31.06 -21.05
CA ALA A 124 13.61 -30.48 -21.71
C ALA A 124 13.23 -29.16 -21.05
N PRO A 125 12.82 -28.15 -21.85
CA PRO A 125 12.33 -26.89 -21.30
C PRO A 125 11.07 -27.14 -20.46
N GLY A 126 10.96 -26.44 -19.32
CA GLY A 126 9.76 -26.53 -18.49
C GLY A 126 8.50 -26.03 -19.21
N VAL A 127 7.34 -26.48 -18.73
CA VAL A 127 6.02 -26.15 -19.32
C VAL A 127 5.82 -24.62 -19.43
N GLN A 128 6.18 -23.88 -18.38
CA GLN A 128 6.12 -22.42 -18.39
C GLN A 128 6.99 -21.82 -19.51
N ARG A 129 8.22 -22.27 -19.66
CA ARG A 129 9.15 -21.75 -20.67
C ARG A 129 8.67 -22.07 -22.08
N THR A 130 8.20 -23.30 -22.31
CA THR A 130 7.61 -23.69 -23.58
C THR A 130 6.44 -22.80 -23.95
N PHE A 131 5.55 -22.52 -23.00
CA PHE A 131 4.44 -21.59 -23.19
C PHE A 131 4.91 -20.18 -23.53
N LEU A 132 5.87 -19.63 -22.78
CA LEU A 132 6.36 -18.27 -23.04
C LEU A 132 7.06 -18.17 -24.42
N ALA A 133 7.72 -19.23 -24.88
CA ALA A 133 8.35 -19.29 -26.19
C ALA A 133 7.35 -19.49 -27.34
N SER A 134 6.15 -20.02 -27.09
CA SER A 134 5.10 -20.22 -28.10
C SER A 134 4.24 -18.98 -28.34
N LEU A 135 4.37 -17.94 -27.50
CA LEU A 135 3.55 -16.72 -27.67
C LEU A 135 3.81 -16.06 -29.04
N PRO A 136 2.75 -15.60 -29.74
CA PRO A 136 2.88 -14.97 -31.05
C PRO A 136 3.41 -13.53 -30.98
N TYR A 137 3.84 -13.07 -29.83
CA TYR A 137 4.38 -11.73 -29.55
C TYR A 137 5.46 -11.79 -28.47
N GLU A 138 6.31 -10.79 -28.45
CA GLU A 138 7.32 -10.65 -27.40
C GLU A 138 6.72 -10.04 -26.13
N LEU A 139 7.12 -10.60 -24.98
CA LEU A 139 6.78 -10.02 -23.70
C LEU A 139 7.53 -8.70 -23.50
N THR A 140 6.87 -7.73 -22.86
CA THR A 140 7.53 -6.51 -22.40
C THR A 140 8.52 -6.81 -21.27
N ASP A 141 9.51 -5.93 -21.07
CA ASP A 141 10.46 -6.08 -19.96
C ASP A 141 9.77 -6.09 -18.58
N ALA A 142 8.67 -5.35 -18.44
CA ALA A 142 7.89 -5.37 -17.23
C ALA A 142 7.21 -6.72 -17.00
N GLN A 143 6.66 -7.35 -18.04
CA GLN A 143 6.06 -8.68 -17.94
C GLN A 143 7.11 -9.74 -17.62
N ARG A 144 8.27 -9.73 -18.29
CA ARG A 144 9.39 -10.64 -17.99
C ARG A 144 9.80 -10.53 -16.52
N ARG A 145 10.11 -9.33 -16.07
CA ARG A 145 10.50 -9.09 -14.67
C ARG A 145 9.47 -9.60 -13.67
N VAL A 146 8.18 -9.35 -13.90
CA VAL A 146 7.12 -9.80 -12.99
C VAL A 146 6.96 -11.31 -13.00
N ILE A 147 7.09 -11.97 -14.16
CA ILE A 147 7.07 -13.43 -14.28
C ILE A 147 8.26 -14.04 -13.50
N ASP A 148 9.46 -13.47 -13.63
CA ASP A 148 10.65 -13.93 -12.90
C ASP A 148 10.45 -13.79 -11.37
N GLU A 149 9.92 -12.65 -10.91
CA GLU A 149 9.61 -12.42 -9.50
C GLU A 149 8.59 -13.42 -8.96
N ILE A 150 7.51 -13.66 -9.71
CA ILE A 150 6.46 -14.62 -9.33
C ILE A 150 7.04 -16.04 -9.29
N THR A 151 7.84 -16.40 -10.28
CA THR A 151 8.49 -17.73 -10.37
C THR A 151 9.43 -17.96 -9.19
N ALA A 152 10.21 -16.96 -8.82
CA ALA A 152 11.08 -17.01 -7.64
C ALA A 152 10.29 -17.18 -6.33
N ASP A 153 9.17 -16.46 -6.17
CA ASP A 153 8.31 -16.62 -4.99
C ASP A 153 7.67 -18.02 -4.92
N LEU A 154 7.20 -18.55 -6.06
CA LEU A 154 6.61 -19.89 -6.14
C LEU A 154 7.61 -21.01 -5.86
N ALA A 155 8.89 -20.81 -6.11
CA ALA A 155 9.96 -21.73 -5.74
C ALA A 155 10.24 -21.75 -4.23
N GLY A 156 9.80 -20.71 -3.50
CA GLY A 156 9.99 -20.58 -2.06
C GLY A 156 9.06 -21.46 -1.22
N PRO A 157 9.39 -21.65 0.07
CA PRO A 157 8.58 -22.47 0.99
C PRO A 157 7.34 -21.75 1.54
N VAL A 158 7.17 -20.47 1.22
CA VAL A 158 6.08 -19.62 1.73
C VAL A 158 5.06 -19.36 0.63
N PRO A 159 3.75 -19.47 0.89
CA PRO A 159 2.74 -19.16 -0.10
C PRO A 159 2.88 -17.71 -0.61
N MET A 160 2.91 -17.55 -1.93
CA MET A 160 2.99 -16.23 -2.54
C MET A 160 1.69 -15.43 -2.35
N HIS A 161 1.83 -14.19 -1.92
CA HIS A 161 0.75 -13.20 -1.86
C HIS A 161 1.17 -11.95 -2.62
N ARG A 162 0.78 -11.85 -3.90
CA ARG A 162 1.11 -10.71 -4.76
C ARG A 162 -0.14 -10.08 -5.36
N LEU A 163 -0.13 -8.75 -5.46
CA LEU A 163 -1.08 -7.98 -6.24
C LEU A 163 -0.44 -7.62 -7.58
N LEU A 164 -0.97 -8.17 -8.67
CA LEU A 164 -0.57 -7.79 -10.02
C LEU A 164 -1.40 -6.60 -10.49
N GLN A 165 -0.77 -5.45 -10.64
CA GLN A 165 -1.41 -4.22 -11.10
C GLN A 165 -0.93 -3.85 -12.51
N GLY A 166 -1.86 -3.36 -13.32
CA GLY A 166 -1.57 -2.88 -14.68
C GLY A 166 -2.86 -2.44 -15.36
N ASP A 167 -2.72 -1.66 -16.43
CA ASP A 167 -3.85 -1.15 -17.23
C ASP A 167 -4.65 -2.27 -17.92
N VAL A 168 -5.82 -1.93 -18.41
CA VAL A 168 -6.61 -2.83 -19.25
C VAL A 168 -5.81 -3.12 -20.53
N GLY A 169 -5.67 -4.40 -20.87
CA GLY A 169 -4.87 -4.80 -22.03
C GLY A 169 -3.36 -4.95 -21.76
N ALA A 170 -2.86 -4.69 -20.55
CA ALA A 170 -1.44 -4.86 -20.19
C ALA A 170 -0.93 -6.31 -20.16
N GLY A 171 -1.75 -7.29 -20.55
CA GLY A 171 -1.37 -8.70 -20.61
C GLY A 171 -1.28 -9.40 -19.24
N LYS A 172 -2.04 -8.95 -18.24
CA LYS A 172 -2.08 -9.60 -16.92
C LYS A 172 -2.44 -11.07 -16.98
N THR A 173 -3.26 -11.48 -17.94
CA THR A 173 -3.67 -12.88 -18.13
C THR A 173 -2.50 -13.78 -18.51
N VAL A 174 -1.59 -13.34 -19.37
CA VAL A 174 -0.41 -14.16 -19.72
C VAL A 174 0.51 -14.36 -18.50
N VAL A 175 0.66 -13.35 -17.66
CA VAL A 175 1.41 -13.46 -16.40
C VAL A 175 0.75 -14.45 -15.44
N ALA A 176 -0.58 -14.40 -15.31
CA ALA A 176 -1.33 -15.34 -14.48
C ALA A 176 -1.21 -16.77 -15.00
N VAL A 177 -1.32 -16.99 -16.32
CA VAL A 177 -1.13 -18.32 -16.93
C VAL A 177 0.29 -18.83 -16.69
N ALA A 178 1.30 -17.98 -16.87
CA ALA A 178 2.70 -18.36 -16.60
C ALA A 178 2.90 -18.83 -15.15
N ALA A 179 2.27 -18.16 -14.18
CA ALA A 179 2.28 -18.56 -12.77
C ALA A 179 1.57 -19.91 -12.52
N LEU A 180 0.41 -20.12 -13.13
CA LEU A 180 -0.33 -21.40 -13.03
C LEU A 180 0.47 -22.56 -13.64
N LEU A 181 1.19 -22.32 -14.71
CA LEU A 181 2.01 -23.35 -15.37
C LEU A 181 3.22 -23.78 -14.53
N VAL A 182 3.76 -22.93 -13.64
CA VAL A 182 4.75 -23.33 -12.64
C VAL A 182 4.15 -24.37 -11.68
N ALA A 183 2.94 -24.16 -11.22
CA ALA A 183 2.25 -25.13 -10.35
C ALA A 183 1.98 -26.45 -11.09
N VAL A 184 1.50 -26.40 -12.33
CA VAL A 184 1.25 -27.58 -13.17
C VAL A 184 2.52 -28.38 -13.42
N GLN A 185 3.63 -27.70 -13.71
CA GLN A 185 4.94 -28.30 -13.90
C GLN A 185 5.39 -29.10 -12.66
N GLY A 186 5.09 -28.60 -11.47
CA GLY A 186 5.32 -29.30 -10.19
C GLY A 186 4.32 -30.41 -9.87
N GLY A 187 3.42 -30.78 -10.78
CA GLY A 187 2.40 -31.81 -10.58
C GLY A 187 1.19 -31.34 -9.76
N HIS A 188 0.99 -30.03 -9.61
CA HIS A 188 -0.13 -29.44 -8.88
C HIS A 188 -1.19 -28.87 -9.82
N GLN A 189 -2.35 -28.56 -9.28
CA GLN A 189 -3.43 -27.90 -10.03
C GLN A 189 -3.40 -26.40 -9.79
N GLY A 190 -3.63 -25.62 -10.86
CA GLY A 190 -3.82 -24.17 -10.80
C GLY A 190 -5.28 -23.81 -10.97
N VAL A 191 -5.78 -22.85 -10.20
CA VAL A 191 -7.16 -22.36 -10.26
C VAL A 191 -7.16 -20.85 -10.47
N LEU A 192 -7.88 -20.37 -11.49
CA LEU A 192 -8.15 -18.97 -11.74
C LEU A 192 -9.59 -18.65 -11.34
N MET A 193 -9.77 -17.80 -10.34
CA MET A 193 -11.10 -17.35 -9.90
C MET A 193 -11.48 -16.02 -10.52
N ALA A 194 -12.75 -15.84 -10.81
CA ALA A 194 -13.33 -14.60 -11.29
C ALA A 194 -14.58 -14.23 -10.45
N PRO A 195 -14.92 -12.93 -10.33
CA PRO A 195 -16.04 -12.50 -9.50
C PRO A 195 -17.42 -12.81 -10.09
N THR A 196 -17.50 -13.14 -11.38
CA THR A 196 -18.75 -13.48 -12.07
C THR A 196 -18.54 -14.63 -13.04
N GLU A 197 -19.63 -15.37 -13.34
CA GLU A 197 -19.64 -16.47 -14.32
C GLU A 197 -19.18 -16.00 -15.70
N VAL A 198 -19.69 -14.88 -16.17
CA VAL A 198 -19.31 -14.29 -17.48
C VAL A 198 -17.80 -14.04 -17.57
N LEU A 199 -17.19 -13.49 -16.52
CA LEU A 199 -15.74 -13.26 -16.48
C LEU A 199 -14.97 -14.59 -16.40
N ALA A 200 -15.49 -15.59 -15.71
CA ALA A 200 -14.87 -16.92 -15.65
C ALA A 200 -14.85 -17.56 -17.04
N GLU A 201 -15.96 -17.49 -17.78
CA GLU A 201 -16.04 -17.98 -19.17
C GLU A 201 -15.10 -17.24 -20.12
N GLN A 202 -15.04 -15.90 -20.00
CA GLN A 202 -14.10 -15.09 -20.78
C GLN A 202 -12.65 -15.45 -20.49
N HIS A 203 -12.29 -15.66 -19.21
CA HIS A 203 -10.97 -16.11 -18.84
C HIS A 203 -10.68 -17.51 -19.36
N ALA A 204 -11.62 -18.43 -19.25
CA ALA A 204 -11.46 -19.79 -19.78
C ALA A 204 -11.22 -19.79 -21.30
N ALA A 205 -11.95 -18.99 -22.05
CA ALA A 205 -11.74 -18.82 -23.49
C ALA A 205 -10.38 -18.22 -23.81
N SER A 206 -9.99 -17.16 -23.09
CA SER A 206 -8.71 -16.48 -23.29
C SER A 206 -7.51 -17.39 -22.94
N VAL A 207 -7.61 -18.15 -21.85
CA VAL A 207 -6.56 -19.09 -21.42
C VAL A 207 -6.41 -20.22 -22.44
N ARG A 208 -7.53 -20.76 -22.92
CA ARG A 208 -7.51 -21.81 -23.98
C ARG A 208 -6.82 -21.30 -25.23
N ALA A 209 -7.19 -20.12 -25.72
CA ALA A 209 -6.56 -19.53 -26.90
C ALA A 209 -5.05 -19.20 -26.74
N LEU A 210 -4.58 -19.05 -25.50
CA LEU A 210 -3.15 -18.86 -25.22
C LEU A 210 -2.37 -20.18 -25.17
N LEU A 211 -3.04 -21.30 -24.95
CA LEU A 211 -2.43 -22.63 -24.79
C LEU A 211 -2.53 -23.50 -26.05
N GLU A 212 -3.32 -23.13 -27.04
CA GLU A 212 -3.43 -23.72 -28.37
C GLU A 212 -2.36 -23.17 -29.33
#